data_5ff4133735b7111d99bcb2dce1419881
#
_entry.id   5ff4133735b7111d99bcb2dce1419881
#
_cell.length_a   1.000
_cell.length_b   1.000
_cell.length_c   1.000
_cell.angle_alpha   90.00
_cell.angle_beta   90.00
_cell.angle_gamma   90.00
#
_symmetry.space_group_name_H-M   'P 1'
#
loop_
_entity.id
_entity.type
_entity.pdbx_description
1 polymer ?
#
loop_
_entity_poly.entity_id
_entity_poly.type
_entity_poly.pdbx_seq_one_letter_code
_entity_poly.pdbx_strand_id
1 'polypeptide(L)' 'MAPRNQTLTLLEVLAEIRLSRAAFYRMRARGKAPQCMKLPNGQIRIRRSDLDAWFANCEVAPC' A
#
# COMPACT_ATOMS: atom_id res chain seq x y z
N MET A 1 21.55 1.02 -11.14
CA MET A 1 20.31 0.85 -11.87
C MET A 1 19.13 0.88 -10.92
N ALA A 2 18.15 1.71 -11.23
CA ALA A 2 16.98 1.81 -10.38
C ALA A 2 16.10 0.57 -10.54
N PRO A 3 15.63 0.01 -9.46
CA PRO A 3 14.71 -1.12 -9.55
C PRO A 3 13.38 -0.64 -10.09
N ARG A 4 12.95 -1.25 -11.16
CA ARG A 4 11.69 -0.89 -11.76
C ARG A 4 10.51 -1.36 -10.94
N ASN A 5 10.72 -2.43 -10.21
CA ASN A 5 9.65 -3.02 -9.41
C ASN A 5 9.96 -2.89 -7.95
N GLN A 6 10.28 -1.68 -7.58
CA GLN A 6 10.57 -1.42 -6.18
C GLN A 6 9.36 -1.77 -5.34
N THR A 7 9.58 -2.59 -4.33
CA THR A 7 8.52 -2.95 -3.42
C THR A 7 8.78 -2.34 -2.05
N LEU A 8 7.71 -2.09 -1.34
CA LEU A 8 7.76 -1.51 -0.01
C LEU A 8 7.24 -2.52 0.98
N THR A 9 7.82 -2.51 2.17
CA THR A 9 7.25 -3.30 3.26
C THR A 9 5.98 -2.63 3.74
N LEU A 10 5.18 -3.40 4.48
CA LEU A 10 3.98 -2.84 5.06
C LEU A 10 4.31 -1.66 5.98
N LEU A 11 5.37 -1.79 6.78
CA LEU A 11 5.75 -0.70 7.67
C LEU A 11 6.12 0.56 6.91
N GLU A 12 6.81 0.40 5.80
CA GLU A 12 7.17 1.56 4.98
C GLU A 12 5.94 2.23 4.41
N VAL A 13 4.99 1.44 3.95
CA VAL A 13 3.75 2.00 3.41
C VAL A 13 2.97 2.72 4.50
N LEU A 14 2.84 2.09 5.66
CA LEU A 14 2.09 2.72 6.75
C LEU A 14 2.70 4.05 7.16
N ALA A 15 4.03 4.13 7.13
CA ALA A 15 4.71 5.39 7.45
C ALA A 15 4.40 6.45 6.41
N GLU A 16 4.35 6.08 5.14
CA GLU A 16 4.07 7.05 4.08
C GLU A 16 2.64 7.55 4.13
N ILE A 17 1.70 6.66 4.36
CA ILE A 17 0.30 7.06 4.36
C ILE A 17 -0.19 7.43 5.75
N ARG A 18 0.66 7.26 6.75
CA ARG A 18 0.40 7.67 8.13
C ARG A 18 -0.85 7.03 8.71
N LEU A 19 -0.98 5.75 8.47
CA LEU A 19 -2.08 4.98 9.02
C LEU A 19 -1.56 3.96 10.01
N SER A 20 -2.40 3.59 10.94
CA SER A 20 -2.10 2.48 11.82
C SER A 20 -2.30 1.17 11.09
N ARG A 21 -1.70 0.12 11.63
CA ARG A 21 -1.86 -1.20 11.04
C ARG A 21 -3.33 -1.62 11.04
N ALA A 22 -4.04 -1.33 12.13
CA ALA A 22 -5.45 -1.69 12.22
C ALA A 22 -6.28 -0.97 11.17
N ALA A 23 -6.00 0.30 10.94
CA ALA A 23 -6.72 1.06 9.93
C ALA A 23 -6.47 0.49 8.54
N PHE A 24 -5.21 0.12 8.26
CA PHE A 24 -4.87 -0.45 6.97
C PHE A 24 -5.61 -1.76 6.73
N TYR A 25 -5.66 -2.63 7.73
CA TYR A 25 -6.33 -3.90 7.57
C TYR A 25 -7.83 -3.75 7.41
N ARG A 26 -8.42 -2.75 8.06
CA ARG A 26 -9.83 -2.46 7.82
C ARG A 26 -10.10 -2.03 6.40
N MET A 27 -9.23 -1.16 5.86
CA MET A 27 -9.36 -0.76 4.45
C MET A 27 -9.21 -1.95 3.53
N ARG A 28 -8.26 -2.82 3.84
CA ARG A 28 -8.00 -3.99 3.04
C ARG A 28 -9.20 -4.92 3.01
N ALA A 29 -9.84 -5.08 4.15
CA ALA A 29 -11.03 -5.92 4.23
C ALA A 29 -12.18 -5.38 3.38
N ARG A 30 -12.22 -4.07 3.20
CA ARG A 30 -13.24 -3.44 2.35
C ARG A 30 -12.84 -3.36 0.90
N GLY A 31 -11.66 -3.85 0.55
CA GLY A 31 -11.16 -3.76 -0.80
C GLY A 31 -10.72 -2.38 -1.23
N LYS A 32 -10.40 -1.51 -0.27
CA LYS A 32 -10.05 -0.12 -0.57
C LYS A 32 -8.59 0.20 -0.33
N ALA A 33 -7.79 -0.78 0.03
CA ALA A 33 -6.36 -0.59 0.24
C ALA A 33 -5.62 -0.74 -1.08
N PRO A 34 -4.36 -0.27 -1.13
CA PRO A 34 -3.55 -0.50 -2.32
C PRO A 34 -3.37 -1.98 -2.57
N GLN A 35 -3.17 -2.32 -3.81
CA GLN A 35 -2.93 -3.71 -4.18
C GLN A 35 -1.62 -4.17 -3.54
N CYS A 36 -1.64 -5.34 -2.94
CA CYS A 36 -0.47 -5.84 -2.26
C CYS A 36 -0.23 -7.30 -2.60
N MET A 37 1.00 -7.74 -2.35
CA MET A 37 1.41 -9.11 -2.57
C MET A 37 1.73 -9.75 -1.24
N LYS A 38 1.37 -11.02 -1.12
CA LYS A 38 1.75 -11.77 0.06
C LYS A 38 2.87 -12.72 -0.31
N LEU A 39 3.99 -12.59 0.37
CA LEU A 39 5.14 -13.43 0.12
C LEU A 39 4.95 -14.80 0.76
N PRO A 40 5.72 -15.80 0.31
CA PRO A 40 5.60 -17.13 0.90
C PRO A 40 5.85 -17.16 2.40
N ASN A 41 6.62 -16.22 2.92
CA ASN A 41 6.88 -16.16 4.36
C ASN A 41 5.77 -15.43 5.12
N GLY A 42 4.68 -15.06 4.45
CA GLY A 42 3.56 -14.40 5.08
C GLY A 42 3.63 -12.90 5.15
N GLN A 43 4.73 -12.32 4.71
CA GLN A 43 4.87 -10.87 4.74
C GLN A 43 4.16 -10.23 3.56
N ILE A 44 3.72 -9.00 3.76
CA ILE A 44 3.03 -8.23 2.75
C ILE A 44 4.01 -7.25 2.13
N ARG A 45 3.97 -7.17 0.80
CA ARG A 45 4.75 -6.19 0.04
C ARG A 45 3.82 -5.44 -0.90
N ILE A 46 4.12 -4.18 -1.13
CA ILE A 46 3.33 -3.34 -2.01
C ILE A 46 4.28 -2.69 -3.00
N ARG A 47 3.95 -2.79 -4.29
CA ARG A 47 4.77 -2.16 -5.31
C ARG A 47 4.60 -0.66 -5.25
N ARG A 48 5.69 0.06 -5.48
CA ARG A 48 5.63 1.51 -5.51
C ARG A 48 4.60 2.00 -6.53
N SER A 49 4.55 1.38 -7.69
CA SER A 49 3.59 1.78 -8.71
C SER A 49 2.15 1.56 -8.26
N ASP A 50 1.90 0.49 -7.53
CA ASP A 50 0.56 0.23 -7.02
C ASP A 50 0.17 1.25 -5.95
N LEU A 51 1.11 1.62 -5.10
CA LEU A 51 0.86 2.64 -4.09
C LEU A 51 0.58 3.99 -4.74
N ASP A 52 1.36 4.34 -5.74
CA ASP A 52 1.17 5.61 -6.44
C ASP A 52 -0.19 5.67 -7.13
N ALA A 53 -0.60 4.58 -7.75
CA ALA A 53 -1.90 4.51 -8.40
C ALA A 53 -3.03 4.63 -7.36
N TRP A 54 -2.83 4.01 -6.20
CA TRP A 54 -3.82 4.10 -5.13
C TRP A 54 -3.96 5.54 -4.64
N PHE A 55 -2.84 6.24 -4.48
CA PHE A 55 -2.87 7.64 -4.09
C PHE A 55 -3.62 8.48 -5.10
N ALA A 56 -3.37 8.24 -6.38
CA ALA A 56 -4.05 9.00 -7.43
C ALA A 56 -5.56 8.81 -7.34
N ASN A 57 -6.00 7.60 -7.04
CA ASN A 57 -7.42 7.34 -6.89
C ASN A 57 -8.00 7.97 -5.63
N CYS A 58 -7.20 8.06 -4.58
CA CYS A 58 -7.66 8.66 -3.34
C CYS A 58 -7.87 10.17 -3.45
N GLU A 59 -7.22 10.79 -4.41
CA GLU A 59 -7.31 12.23 -4.56
C GLU A 59 -8.58 12.68 -5.26
N VAL A 60 -9.40 11.75 -5.64
CA VAL A 60 -10.62 12.08 -6.35
C VAL A 60 -11.55 12.95 -5.51
N ALA A 61 -11.62 12.67 -4.24
CA ALA A 61 -12.54 13.40 -3.37
C ALA A 61 -11.79 14.46 -2.58
N PRO A 62 -12.21 15.70 -2.70
CA PRO A 62 -11.62 16.75 -1.87
C PRO A 62 -12.00 16.55 -0.41
N CYS A 63 -11.09 16.90 0.43
CA CYS A 63 -11.35 16.77 1.86
C CYS A 63 -12.19 17.92 2.37
#